data_fb854b54994ddc4de7ae0cb24c042b6e
#
_entry.id   fb854b54994ddc4de7ae0cb24c042b6e
#
_cell.length_a   1.000
_cell.length_b   1.000
_cell.length_c   1.000
_cell.angle_alpha   90.00
_cell.angle_beta   90.00
_cell.angle_gamma   90.00
#
_symmetry.space_group_name_H-M   'P 1'
#
loop_
_entity.id
_entity.type
_entity.pdbx_description
1 polymer ?
#
loop_
_entity_poly.entity_id
_entity_poly.type
_entity_poly.pdbx_seq_one_letter_code
_entity_poly.pdbx_strand_id
1 'polypeptide(L)'
;MWLRDSDPSVGATLPYAFPPVQTAPDASALGSLRRMRDTLFVLVLDWSRPWTFAAQLVAWLHMLCQLVDSAHAAGCEHDAETERADMKQHLASMLSCEAADNLGVPLVIVCTKADAIDTAIRERYLRDDQFDFIQQLLRTVALRFGAAVFSTTINRAASFDALRSFVTQVLHHETAPSLTPSTADAQHLLVPPGWD
;
A
#
# COMPACT_ATOMS: atom_id res chain seq x y z
N MET A 1 -3.88 13.53 22.18
CA MET A 1 -2.71 13.61 23.06
C MET A 1 -1.58 12.67 22.57
N TRP A 2 -1.55 12.39 21.27
CA TRP A 2 -0.57 11.49 20.61
C TRP A 2 0.47 12.23 19.77
N LEU A 3 0.44 13.58 19.75
CA LEU A 3 1.37 14.42 18.98
C LEU A 3 2.38 15.18 19.86
N ARG A 4 2.60 14.77 21.10
CA ARG A 4 3.42 15.57 22.03
C ARG A 4 4.66 14.88 22.59
N ASP A 5 5.12 13.80 22.01
CA ASP A 5 6.48 13.31 22.24
C ASP A 5 7.20 13.20 20.90
N SER A 6 7.54 14.37 20.36
CA SER A 6 8.62 14.48 19.39
C SER A 6 9.95 14.36 20.14
N ASP A 7 10.24 13.14 20.60
CA ASP A 7 11.57 12.78 21.03
C ASP A 7 12.44 12.64 19.76
N PRO A 8 13.41 13.54 19.54
CA PRO A 8 14.26 13.50 18.35
C PRO A 8 15.11 12.20 18.29
N SER A 9 15.12 11.38 19.33
CA SER A 9 15.80 10.09 19.36
C SER A 9 15.01 8.97 18.66
N VAL A 10 13.72 9.14 18.38
CA VAL A 10 12.88 8.15 17.67
C VAL A 10 13.20 8.10 16.16
N GLY A 11 13.89 9.10 15.62
CA GLY A 11 14.37 9.10 14.23
C GLY A 11 15.50 8.10 13.94
N ALA A 12 16.05 7.43 14.96
CA ALA A 12 17.27 6.64 14.81
C ALA A 12 17.11 5.11 14.91
N THR A 13 15.88 4.59 15.11
CA THR A 13 15.69 3.14 15.23
C THR A 13 14.44 2.66 14.54
N LEU A 14 14.40 2.77 13.22
CA LEU A 14 13.69 1.79 12.40
C LEU A 14 14.61 0.56 12.38
N PRO A 15 14.27 -0.57 13.05
CA PRO A 15 15.13 -1.74 13.11
C PRO A 15 15.27 -2.50 11.79
N TYR A 16 14.70 -2.00 10.74
CA TYR A 16 14.94 -2.37 9.36
C TYR A 16 15.38 -1.12 8.59
N ALA A 17 16.64 -0.73 8.81
CA ALA A 17 17.34 0.02 7.78
C ALA A 17 17.39 -0.92 6.57
N PHE A 18 16.52 -0.69 5.59
CA PHE A 18 16.76 -1.24 4.27
C PHE A 18 18.17 -0.81 3.89
N PRO A 19 19.01 -1.74 3.38
CA PRO A 19 20.27 -1.32 2.83
C PRO A 19 19.98 -0.17 1.86
N PRO A 20 20.80 0.88 1.83
CA PRO A 20 20.60 1.96 0.89
C PRO A 20 20.41 1.29 -0.46
N VAL A 21 19.32 1.65 -1.15
CA VAL A 21 19.10 1.22 -2.52
C VAL A 21 20.38 1.62 -3.23
N GLN A 22 21.23 0.65 -3.47
CA GLN A 22 22.43 0.91 -4.26
C GLN A 22 21.89 1.28 -5.62
N THR A 23 21.91 2.56 -5.91
CA THR A 23 21.73 3.09 -7.24
C THR A 23 22.92 2.57 -8.05
N ALA A 24 22.79 1.34 -8.51
CA ALA A 24 23.67 0.82 -9.54
C ALA A 24 23.25 1.51 -10.84
N PRO A 25 24.10 2.35 -11.44
CA PRO A 25 23.77 3.08 -12.67
C PRO A 25 23.92 2.21 -13.92
N ASP A 26 23.67 0.92 -13.86
CA ASP A 26 23.92 0.03 -14.99
C ASP A 26 22.78 -0.93 -15.23
N ALA A 27 21.78 -0.47 -15.96
CA ALA A 27 21.02 -1.30 -16.89
C ALA A 27 20.02 -0.38 -17.56
N SER A 28 20.07 -0.32 -18.87
CA SER A 28 19.17 0.40 -19.77
C SER A 28 17.86 0.83 -19.11
N ALA A 29 17.66 2.12 -18.94
CA ALA A 29 16.49 2.73 -18.33
C ALA A 29 15.14 2.16 -18.86
N LEU A 30 15.12 1.78 -20.14
CA LEU A 30 14.01 1.08 -20.77
C LEU A 30 13.68 -0.27 -20.10
N GLY A 31 14.69 -0.99 -19.61
CA GLY A 31 14.48 -2.24 -18.86
C GLY A 31 13.91 -2.03 -17.48
N SER A 32 14.09 -0.85 -16.88
CA SER A 32 13.53 -0.51 -15.57
C SER A 32 12.05 -0.15 -15.67
N LEU A 33 11.66 0.63 -16.68
CA LEU A 33 10.27 1.01 -16.93
C LEU A 33 9.40 -0.19 -17.34
N ARG A 34 9.90 -1.04 -18.23
CA ARG A 34 9.20 -2.29 -18.61
C ARG A 34 9.00 -3.22 -17.42
N ARG A 35 9.96 -3.30 -16.50
CA ARG A 35 9.81 -4.08 -15.26
C ARG A 35 8.79 -3.48 -14.30
N MET A 36 8.54 -2.17 -14.33
CA MET A 36 7.51 -1.54 -13.50
C MET A 36 6.09 -1.94 -13.91
N ARG A 37 5.83 -2.21 -15.18
CA ARG A 37 4.52 -2.72 -15.63
C ARG A 37 4.17 -4.07 -15.02
N ASP A 38 5.18 -4.91 -14.78
CA ASP A 38 5.03 -6.24 -14.19
C ASP A 38 5.28 -6.23 -12.68
N THR A 39 5.18 -5.06 -12.05
CA THR A 39 5.46 -4.86 -10.63
C THR A 39 4.16 -4.54 -9.88
N LEU A 40 4.02 -5.11 -8.71
CA LEU A 40 2.97 -4.81 -7.73
C LEU A 40 3.64 -4.45 -6.41
N PHE A 41 3.29 -3.33 -5.82
CA PHE A 41 3.73 -2.99 -4.48
C PHE A 41 2.78 -3.53 -3.42
N VAL A 42 3.33 -4.20 -2.43
CA VAL A 42 2.57 -4.70 -1.29
C VAL A 42 3.13 -4.09 -0.01
N LEU A 43 2.34 -3.24 0.64
CA LEU A 43 2.67 -2.70 1.96
C LEU A 43 2.07 -3.60 3.02
N VAL A 44 2.90 -4.13 3.91
CA VAL A 44 2.45 -5.02 4.98
C VAL A 44 2.47 -4.28 6.31
N LEU A 45 1.31 -4.21 6.97
CA LEU A 45 1.11 -3.62 8.28
C LEU A 45 0.72 -4.70 9.28
N ASP A 46 1.18 -4.60 10.53
CA ASP A 46 0.95 -5.59 11.57
C ASP A 46 0.03 -5.04 12.67
N TRP A 47 -1.18 -5.59 12.80
CA TRP A 47 -2.15 -5.21 13.84
C TRP A 47 -1.67 -5.43 15.27
N SER A 48 -0.56 -6.14 15.47
CA SER A 48 0.07 -6.20 16.81
C SER A 48 0.65 -4.85 17.25
N ARG A 49 0.86 -3.90 16.30
CA ARG A 49 1.41 -2.56 16.56
C ARG A 49 0.67 -1.48 15.78
N PRO A 50 -0.63 -1.30 16.00
CA PRO A 50 -1.46 -0.37 15.21
C PRO A 50 -1.00 1.09 15.28
N TRP A 51 -0.35 1.49 16.38
CA TRP A 51 0.19 2.85 16.57
C TRP A 51 1.33 3.21 15.59
N THR A 52 1.91 2.22 14.92
CA THR A 52 2.98 2.45 13.92
C THR A 52 2.44 2.66 12.52
N PHE A 53 1.16 2.43 12.25
CA PHE A 53 0.59 2.42 10.89
C PHE A 53 0.79 3.74 10.16
N ALA A 54 0.47 4.87 10.80
CA ALA A 54 0.61 6.17 10.17
C ALA A 54 2.06 6.47 9.77
N ALA A 55 3.01 6.22 10.68
CA ALA A 55 4.43 6.45 10.40
C ALA A 55 4.97 5.50 9.31
N GLN A 56 4.58 4.23 9.36
CA GLN A 56 4.98 3.25 8.35
C GLN A 56 4.42 3.59 6.97
N LEU A 57 3.12 3.95 6.87
CA LEU A 57 2.51 4.35 5.62
C LEU A 57 3.20 5.56 5.00
N VAL A 58 3.44 6.60 5.78
CA VAL A 58 4.14 7.80 5.29
C VAL A 58 5.54 7.46 4.79
N ALA A 59 6.31 6.70 5.56
CA ALA A 59 7.68 6.31 5.19
C ALA A 59 7.69 5.46 3.91
N TRP A 60 6.83 4.45 3.83
CA TRP A 60 6.75 3.57 2.67
C TRP A 60 6.28 4.29 1.42
N LEU A 61 5.22 5.09 1.52
CA LEU A 61 4.68 5.84 0.38
C LEU A 61 5.70 6.85 -0.15
N HIS A 62 6.40 7.55 0.75
CA HIS A 62 7.47 8.46 0.34
C HIS A 62 8.58 7.73 -0.42
N MET A 63 9.02 6.58 0.10
CA MET A 63 10.03 5.75 -0.56
C MET A 63 9.55 5.23 -1.92
N LEU A 64 8.29 4.80 -2.03
CA LEU A 64 7.72 4.33 -3.29
C LEU A 64 7.61 5.44 -4.33
N CYS A 65 7.20 6.65 -3.93
CA CYS A 65 7.20 7.82 -4.82
C CYS A 65 8.61 8.11 -5.35
N GLN A 66 9.61 8.14 -4.47
CA GLN A 66 11.00 8.35 -4.86
C GLN A 66 11.52 7.24 -5.80
N LEU A 67 11.15 5.98 -5.54
CA LEU A 67 11.54 4.86 -6.39
C LEU A 67 10.95 5.00 -7.80
N VAL A 68 9.65 5.31 -7.88
CA VAL A 68 8.96 5.51 -9.16
C VAL A 68 9.55 6.71 -9.91
N ASP A 69 9.77 7.84 -9.24
CA ASP A 69 10.37 9.03 -9.85
C ASP A 69 11.80 8.77 -10.33
N SER A 70 12.60 8.03 -9.55
CA SER A 70 13.96 7.65 -9.94
C SER A 70 14.00 6.74 -11.17
N ALA A 71 13.05 5.79 -11.25
CA ALA A 71 12.95 4.89 -12.39
C ALA A 71 12.53 5.63 -13.67
N HIS A 72 11.66 6.62 -13.55
CA HIS A 72 11.29 7.49 -14.67
C HIS A 72 12.45 8.42 -15.09
N ALA A 73 13.18 8.99 -14.12
CA ALA A 73 14.32 9.85 -14.40
C ALA A 73 15.49 9.13 -15.09
N ALA A 74 15.59 7.81 -14.92
CA ALA A 74 16.58 6.98 -15.59
C ALA A 74 16.20 6.64 -17.05
N GLY A 75 14.98 6.98 -17.50
CA GLY A 75 14.52 6.85 -18.89
C GLY A 75 14.96 8.02 -19.77
N CYS A 76 14.87 7.86 -21.10
CA CYS A 76 15.11 8.98 -22.03
C CYS A 76 14.00 10.03 -21.82
N GLU A 77 14.40 11.28 -21.63
CA GLU A 77 13.51 12.39 -21.18
C GLU A 77 12.22 12.56 -22.01
N HIS A 78 12.24 12.25 -23.30
CA HIS A 78 11.09 12.46 -24.18
C HIS A 78 10.05 11.34 -24.13
N ASP A 79 10.46 10.12 -23.86
CA ASP A 79 9.58 8.93 -23.83
C ASP A 79 9.08 8.64 -22.40
N ALA A 80 9.81 9.03 -21.36
CA ALA A 80 9.51 8.71 -19.97
C ALA A 80 8.19 9.32 -19.46
N GLU A 81 7.88 10.55 -19.87
CA GLU A 81 6.65 11.22 -19.43
C GLU A 81 5.40 10.61 -20.11
N THR A 82 5.53 10.30 -21.39
CA THR A 82 4.47 9.61 -22.15
C THR A 82 4.24 8.22 -21.58
N GLU A 83 5.31 7.48 -21.32
CA GLU A 83 5.22 6.13 -20.74
C GLU A 83 4.63 6.14 -19.33
N ARG A 84 4.97 7.16 -18.51
CA ARG A 84 4.35 7.38 -17.20
C ARG A 84 2.85 7.65 -17.31
N ALA A 85 2.45 8.48 -18.26
CA ALA A 85 1.03 8.77 -18.51
C ALA A 85 0.28 7.52 -18.95
N ASP A 86 0.85 6.74 -19.85
CA ASP A 86 0.29 5.47 -20.32
C ASP A 86 0.16 4.46 -19.20
N MET A 87 1.16 4.34 -18.32
CA MET A 87 1.10 3.45 -17.15
C MET A 87 -0.02 3.85 -16.19
N LYS A 88 -0.16 5.15 -15.90
CA LYS A 88 -1.24 5.66 -15.05
C LYS A 88 -2.62 5.40 -15.65
N GLN A 89 -2.77 5.64 -16.95
CA GLN A 89 -4.03 5.41 -17.66
C GLN A 89 -4.36 3.91 -17.71
N HIS A 90 -3.38 3.06 -17.98
CA HIS A 90 -3.55 1.61 -17.97
C HIS A 90 -4.01 1.12 -16.60
N LEU A 91 -3.35 1.57 -15.53
CA LEU A 91 -3.70 1.21 -14.15
C LEU A 91 -5.11 1.69 -13.79
N ALA A 92 -5.47 2.93 -14.12
CA ALA A 92 -6.79 3.47 -13.87
C ALA A 92 -7.88 2.65 -14.59
N SER A 93 -7.64 2.25 -15.83
CA SER A 93 -8.55 1.39 -16.59
C SER A 93 -8.67 -0.02 -15.98
N MET A 94 -7.55 -0.62 -15.59
CA MET A 94 -7.50 -1.97 -15.01
C MET A 94 -8.22 -2.04 -13.65
N LEU A 95 -8.02 -1.03 -12.80
CA LEU A 95 -8.62 -0.95 -11.47
C LEU A 95 -9.99 -0.28 -11.47
N SER A 96 -10.43 0.28 -12.62
CA SER A 96 -11.64 1.10 -12.74
C SER A 96 -11.70 2.23 -11.70
N CYS A 97 -10.55 2.87 -11.43
CA CYS A 97 -10.36 3.85 -10.38
C CYS A 97 -9.47 5.00 -10.85
N GLU A 98 -9.91 6.23 -10.64
CA GLU A 98 -9.10 7.44 -10.84
C GLU A 98 -8.56 7.92 -9.50
N ALA A 99 -7.30 7.66 -9.24
CA ALA A 99 -6.63 8.06 -8.00
C ALA A 99 -5.87 9.37 -8.17
N ALA A 100 -5.94 10.25 -7.17
CA ALA A 100 -5.30 11.58 -7.21
C ALA A 100 -3.77 11.47 -7.34
N ASP A 101 -3.17 10.55 -6.58
CA ASP A 101 -1.72 10.31 -6.55
C ASP A 101 -1.38 8.95 -7.18
N ASN A 102 -1.96 8.66 -8.34
CA ASN A 102 -1.69 7.42 -9.06
C ASN A 102 -0.20 7.31 -9.42
N LEU A 103 0.46 6.25 -8.93
CA LEU A 103 1.89 5.99 -9.19
C LEU A 103 2.15 5.34 -10.55
N GLY A 104 1.13 4.86 -11.25
CA GLY A 104 1.28 4.03 -12.46
C GLY A 104 1.62 2.57 -12.15
N VAL A 105 1.78 2.21 -10.89
CA VAL A 105 2.06 0.86 -10.42
C VAL A 105 1.01 0.47 -9.38
N PRO A 106 0.41 -0.73 -9.47
CA PRO A 106 -0.59 -1.18 -8.52
C PRO A 106 -0.03 -1.23 -7.10
N LEU A 107 -0.85 -0.77 -6.14
CA LEU A 107 -0.52 -0.75 -4.72
C LEU A 107 -1.54 -1.56 -3.93
N VAL A 108 -1.07 -2.43 -3.06
CA VAL A 108 -1.90 -3.19 -2.12
C VAL A 108 -1.41 -2.98 -0.69
N ILE A 109 -2.32 -2.68 0.21
CA ILE A 109 -2.05 -2.58 1.64
C ILE A 109 -2.61 -3.83 2.32
N VAL A 110 -1.75 -4.61 2.96
CA VAL A 110 -2.14 -5.84 3.66
C VAL A 110 -1.95 -5.65 5.15
N CYS A 111 -3.05 -5.62 5.88
CA CYS A 111 -3.04 -5.57 7.33
C CYS A 111 -3.08 -6.99 7.88
N THR A 112 -1.97 -7.47 8.40
CA THR A 112 -1.82 -8.83 8.91
C THR A 112 -2.21 -8.92 10.38
N LYS A 113 -2.46 -10.15 10.86
CA LYS A 113 -2.81 -10.47 12.25
C LYS A 113 -4.06 -9.70 12.73
N ALA A 114 -5.10 -9.67 11.90
CA ALA A 114 -6.35 -9.00 12.27
C ALA A 114 -7.01 -9.58 13.54
N ASP A 115 -6.69 -10.81 13.90
CA ASP A 115 -7.06 -11.43 15.16
C ASP A 115 -6.49 -10.71 16.41
N ALA A 116 -5.38 -9.98 16.26
CA ALA A 116 -4.80 -9.19 17.36
C ALA A 116 -5.67 -7.98 17.76
N ILE A 117 -6.59 -7.53 16.89
CA ILE A 117 -7.48 -6.39 17.14
C ILE A 117 -8.34 -6.64 18.39
N ASP A 118 -9.00 -7.82 18.48
CA ASP A 118 -9.85 -8.15 19.61
C ASP A 118 -9.09 -8.17 20.92
N THR A 119 -7.86 -8.67 20.89
CA THR A 119 -6.97 -8.67 22.05
C THR A 119 -6.59 -7.25 22.44
N ALA A 120 -6.25 -6.41 21.44
CA ALA A 120 -5.89 -5.01 21.65
C ALA A 120 -7.02 -4.20 22.28
N ILE A 121 -8.26 -4.40 21.83
CA ILE A 121 -9.44 -3.75 22.39
C ILE A 121 -9.72 -4.27 23.80
N ARG A 122 -9.67 -5.59 24.01
CA ARG A 122 -9.93 -6.22 25.30
C ARG A 122 -8.93 -5.79 26.38
N GLU A 123 -7.68 -5.69 26.02
CA GLU A 123 -6.61 -5.26 26.93
C GLU A 123 -6.49 -3.73 27.02
N ARG A 124 -7.37 -2.99 26.35
CA ARG A 124 -7.53 -1.53 26.39
C ARG A 124 -6.30 -0.72 25.94
N TYR A 125 -5.39 -1.28 25.16
CA TYR A 125 -4.33 -0.50 24.54
C TYR A 125 -4.71 -0.01 23.13
N LEU A 126 -5.86 -0.46 22.58
CA LEU A 126 -6.51 0.12 21.42
C LEU A 126 -7.95 0.48 21.80
N ARG A 127 -8.33 1.75 21.63
CA ARG A 127 -9.70 2.20 21.87
C ARG A 127 -10.46 2.25 20.55
N ASP A 128 -11.77 2.19 20.62
CA ASP A 128 -12.64 2.20 19.44
C ASP A 128 -12.42 3.43 18.57
N ASP A 129 -12.26 4.61 19.16
CA ASP A 129 -11.98 5.85 18.43
C ASP A 129 -10.62 5.83 17.70
N GLN A 130 -9.64 5.14 18.26
CA GLN A 130 -8.32 4.96 17.62
C GLN A 130 -8.40 3.95 16.48
N PHE A 131 -9.19 2.90 16.65
CA PHE A 131 -9.45 1.91 15.61
C PHE A 131 -10.15 2.55 14.42
N ASP A 132 -11.20 3.33 14.65
CA ASP A 132 -11.92 4.07 13.61
C ASP A 132 -11.01 5.04 12.86
N PHE A 133 -10.14 5.75 13.60
CA PHE A 133 -9.14 6.64 13.00
C PHE A 133 -8.17 5.89 12.08
N ILE A 134 -7.70 4.70 12.49
CA ILE A 134 -6.79 3.89 11.68
C ILE A 134 -7.51 3.40 10.43
N GLN A 135 -8.75 2.93 10.53
CA GLN A 135 -9.53 2.54 9.37
C GLN A 135 -9.73 3.69 8.39
N GLN A 136 -10.08 4.86 8.90
CA GLN A 136 -10.24 6.06 8.07
C GLN A 136 -8.92 6.46 7.39
N LEU A 137 -7.80 6.38 8.10
CA LEU A 137 -6.48 6.63 7.53
C LEU A 137 -6.18 5.66 6.38
N LEU A 138 -6.40 4.36 6.58
CA LEU A 138 -6.18 3.33 5.56
C LEU A 138 -7.04 3.58 4.32
N ARG A 139 -8.32 3.89 4.51
CA ARG A 139 -9.25 4.20 3.41
C ARG A 139 -8.84 5.46 2.66
N THR A 140 -8.47 6.53 3.37
CA THR A 140 -8.02 7.78 2.76
C THR A 140 -6.77 7.58 1.91
N VAL A 141 -5.80 6.81 2.41
CA VAL A 141 -4.59 6.47 1.66
C VAL A 141 -4.94 5.59 0.45
N ALA A 142 -5.80 4.58 0.64
CA ALA A 142 -6.23 3.69 -0.42
C ALA A 142 -6.90 4.46 -1.56
N LEU A 143 -7.83 5.35 -1.25
CA LEU A 143 -8.52 6.18 -2.23
C LEU A 143 -7.53 7.09 -2.98
N ARG A 144 -6.62 7.72 -2.24
CA ARG A 144 -5.67 8.68 -2.81
C ARG A 144 -4.70 8.05 -3.81
N PHE A 145 -4.22 6.86 -3.52
CA PHE A 145 -3.25 6.13 -4.35
C PHE A 145 -3.88 5.07 -5.27
N GLY A 146 -5.19 4.87 -5.20
CA GLY A 146 -5.88 3.79 -5.92
C GLY A 146 -5.50 2.39 -5.41
N ALA A 147 -5.15 2.29 -4.12
CA ALA A 147 -4.73 1.05 -3.51
C ALA A 147 -5.93 0.19 -3.08
N ALA A 148 -5.72 -1.12 -3.02
CA ALA A 148 -6.63 -2.02 -2.34
C ALA A 148 -6.15 -2.28 -0.91
N VAL A 149 -7.08 -2.42 0.05
CA VAL A 149 -6.75 -2.78 1.44
C VAL A 149 -7.35 -4.13 1.78
N PHE A 150 -6.52 -5.01 2.31
CA PHE A 150 -6.93 -6.33 2.79
C PHE A 150 -6.50 -6.54 4.23
N SER A 151 -7.42 -6.99 5.08
CA SER A 151 -7.08 -7.59 6.37
C SER A 151 -6.95 -9.09 6.23
N THR A 152 -5.88 -9.63 6.81
CA THR A 152 -5.62 -11.07 6.80
C THR A 152 -5.41 -11.59 8.22
N THR A 153 -5.93 -12.79 8.47
CA THR A 153 -5.74 -13.52 9.73
C THR A 153 -5.53 -14.99 9.46
N ILE A 154 -4.66 -15.63 10.23
CA ILE A 154 -4.38 -17.05 10.11
C ILE A 154 -5.62 -17.91 10.41
N ASN A 155 -6.55 -17.37 11.17
CA ASN A 155 -7.78 -18.06 11.57
C ASN A 155 -8.83 -18.16 10.45
N ARG A 156 -8.63 -17.43 9.33
CA ARG A 156 -9.59 -17.38 8.22
C ARG A 156 -8.88 -17.47 6.87
N ALA A 157 -8.89 -18.66 6.30
CA ALA A 157 -8.26 -18.91 4.99
C ALA A 157 -8.83 -18.02 3.86
N ALA A 158 -10.14 -17.77 3.88
CA ALA A 158 -10.82 -16.93 2.88
C ALA A 158 -10.24 -15.51 2.76
N SER A 159 -9.62 -14.97 3.82
CA SER A 159 -8.95 -13.66 3.78
C SER A 159 -7.74 -13.65 2.84
N PHE A 160 -7.04 -14.78 2.75
CA PHE A 160 -5.93 -14.96 1.82
C PHE A 160 -6.39 -15.26 0.40
N ASP A 161 -7.53 -15.93 0.22
CA ASP A 161 -8.05 -16.26 -1.09
C ASP A 161 -8.45 -15.01 -1.87
N ALA A 162 -9.10 -14.05 -1.21
CA ALA A 162 -9.45 -12.76 -1.81
C ALA A 162 -8.19 -11.98 -2.22
N LEU A 163 -7.20 -11.88 -1.33
CA LEU A 163 -5.92 -11.22 -1.62
C LEU A 163 -5.20 -11.92 -2.77
N ARG A 164 -5.11 -13.25 -2.74
CA ARG A 164 -4.45 -14.04 -3.77
C ARG A 164 -5.11 -13.85 -5.13
N SER A 165 -6.44 -13.89 -5.19
CA SER A 165 -7.19 -13.68 -6.44
C SER A 165 -6.90 -12.29 -7.01
N PHE A 166 -6.96 -11.25 -6.17
CA PHE A 166 -6.67 -9.88 -6.58
C PHE A 166 -5.23 -9.75 -7.13
N VAL A 167 -4.23 -10.19 -6.36
CA VAL A 167 -2.82 -10.12 -6.77
C VAL A 167 -2.57 -10.87 -8.07
N THR A 168 -3.13 -12.06 -8.22
CA THR A 168 -2.96 -12.87 -9.44
C THR A 168 -3.54 -12.15 -10.66
N GLN A 169 -4.75 -11.62 -10.57
CA GLN A 169 -5.39 -10.93 -11.70
C GLN A 169 -4.65 -9.64 -12.07
N VAL A 170 -4.24 -8.86 -11.07
CA VAL A 170 -3.46 -7.64 -11.31
C VAL A 170 -2.11 -7.95 -11.99
N LEU A 171 -1.39 -8.98 -11.55
CA LEU A 171 -0.12 -9.39 -12.16
C LEU A 171 -0.27 -9.97 -13.57
N HIS A 172 -1.44 -10.52 -13.90
CA HIS A 172 -1.75 -10.97 -15.26
C HIS A 172 -2.34 -9.88 -16.15
N HIS A 173 -2.38 -8.63 -15.68
CA HIS A 173 -2.99 -7.49 -16.39
C HIS A 173 -4.46 -7.71 -16.75
N GLU A 174 -5.15 -8.52 -15.97
CA GLU A 174 -6.59 -8.70 -16.08
C GLU A 174 -7.31 -7.58 -15.32
N THR A 175 -8.56 -7.33 -15.69
CA THR A 175 -9.41 -6.40 -14.93
C THR A 175 -9.51 -6.89 -13.49
N ALA A 176 -9.28 -5.99 -12.53
CA ALA A 176 -9.33 -6.34 -11.12
C ALA A 176 -10.70 -6.96 -10.76
N PRO A 177 -10.72 -7.97 -9.88
CA PRO A 177 -11.95 -8.64 -9.51
C PRO A 177 -12.91 -7.66 -8.84
N SER A 178 -14.19 -7.83 -9.10
CA SER A 178 -15.22 -7.10 -8.36
C SER A 178 -15.20 -7.55 -6.90
N LEU A 179 -14.59 -6.75 -6.05
CA LEU A 179 -14.51 -6.99 -4.61
C LEU A 179 -15.71 -6.35 -3.92
N THR A 180 -16.37 -7.08 -3.04
CA THR A 180 -17.40 -6.50 -2.18
C THR A 180 -16.72 -5.83 -0.98
N PRO A 181 -16.86 -4.51 -0.81
CA PRO A 181 -16.25 -3.82 0.33
C PRO A 181 -16.80 -4.35 1.64
N SER A 182 -15.94 -4.50 2.63
CA SER A 182 -16.30 -4.90 3.98
C SER A 182 -15.57 -4.01 4.98
N THR A 183 -16.33 -3.20 5.71
CA THR A 183 -15.81 -2.29 6.75
C THR A 183 -16.49 -2.47 8.10
N ALA A 184 -17.53 -3.29 8.15
CA ALA A 184 -18.32 -3.52 9.38
C ALA A 184 -17.62 -4.44 10.38
N ASP A 185 -16.76 -5.34 9.90
CA ASP A 185 -16.02 -6.28 10.74
C ASP A 185 -14.57 -5.82 10.84
N ALA A 186 -14.13 -5.51 12.05
CA ALA A 186 -12.80 -5.06 12.37
C ALA A 186 -11.70 -6.00 11.84
N GLN A 187 -11.96 -7.32 11.92
CA GLN A 187 -11.04 -8.34 11.44
C GLN A 187 -11.11 -8.57 9.92
N HIS A 188 -12.12 -8.01 9.26
CA HIS A 188 -12.43 -8.28 7.86
C HIS A 188 -12.48 -7.04 6.99
N LEU A 189 -11.57 -6.12 7.25
CA LEU A 189 -11.45 -4.93 6.44
C LEU A 189 -11.03 -5.31 5.01
N LEU A 190 -11.89 -5.00 4.05
CA LEU A 190 -11.62 -5.12 2.63
C LEU A 190 -12.09 -3.85 1.93
N VAL A 191 -11.16 -3.14 1.33
CA VAL A 191 -11.41 -1.90 0.61
C VAL A 191 -10.93 -2.08 -0.82
N PRO A 192 -11.84 -2.13 -1.81
CA PRO A 192 -11.47 -2.15 -3.21
C PRO A 192 -10.77 -0.85 -3.64
N PRO A 193 -9.98 -0.86 -4.73
CA PRO A 193 -9.44 0.36 -5.31
C PRO A 193 -10.56 1.37 -5.63
N GLY A 194 -10.35 2.65 -5.28
CA GLY A 194 -11.30 3.72 -5.58
C GLY A 194 -12.61 3.70 -4.79
N TRP A 195 -12.74 2.84 -3.80
CA TRP A 195 -13.92 2.81 -2.94
C TRP A 195 -13.79 3.82 -1.78
N ASP A 196 -14.88 4.60 -1.54
CA ASP A 196 -14.99 5.59 -0.46
C ASP A 196 -16.13 5.22 0.51
#